data_40a7fa3355eec6712789a50a92287040
#
_entry.id   40a7fa3355eec6712789a50a92287040
#
_cell.length_a   1.000
_cell.length_b   1.000
_cell.length_c   1.000
_cell.angle_alpha   90.00
_cell.angle_beta   90.00
_cell.angle_gamma   90.00
#
_symmetry.space_group_name_H-M   'P 1'
#
loop_
_entity.id
_entity.type
_entity.pdbx_description
1 polymer ?
#
loop_
_entity_poly.entity_id
_entity_poly.type
_entity_poly.pdbx_seq_one_letter_code
_entity_poly.pdbx_strand_id
1 'polypeptide(L)'
;MNKFLNVLLGAGLAALAIAAPAAADEGNCNASASTAWTQAGTGYGIEAFSHGKTCRDAVIGLYVTAPDGVVVFVEAFPAMQMMLTVSVQNADEMSKALAEWITQEGATLKMTSDLPEWAPGQELPMLGDFAFMPAEAYDAESYNVVRAENRPLLCYVQGMESMMCQVLATEGYVYPIGVQTFPG
;
A
#
# COMPACT_ATOMS: atom_id res chain seq x y z
N MET A 1 31.50 -54.16 -54.07
CA MET A 1 30.12 -53.93 -53.58
C MET A 1 30.20 -52.85 -52.53
N ASN A 2 30.08 -51.56 -52.94
CA ASN A 2 30.20 -50.37 -52.11
C ASN A 2 28.82 -49.94 -51.62
N LYS A 3 28.61 -49.88 -50.31
CA LYS A 3 27.43 -49.28 -49.71
C LYS A 3 27.81 -47.86 -49.26
N PHE A 4 27.27 -46.87 -49.93
CA PHE A 4 27.34 -45.47 -49.55
C PHE A 4 26.34 -45.22 -48.42
N LEU A 5 26.82 -44.69 -47.31
CA LEU A 5 26.03 -44.26 -46.17
C LEU A 5 25.80 -42.76 -46.25
N ASN A 6 24.58 -42.32 -46.65
CA ASN A 6 24.20 -40.92 -46.67
C ASN A 6 23.87 -40.48 -45.22
N VAL A 7 24.67 -39.57 -44.65
CA VAL A 7 24.37 -38.86 -43.41
C VAL A 7 23.68 -37.55 -43.81
N LEU A 8 22.39 -37.44 -43.49
CA LEU A 8 21.61 -36.21 -43.58
C LEU A 8 21.86 -35.37 -42.28
N LEU A 9 22.64 -34.30 -42.45
CA LEU A 9 22.71 -33.27 -41.42
C LEU A 9 21.44 -32.41 -41.46
N GLY A 10 20.57 -32.57 -40.46
CA GLY A 10 19.45 -31.70 -40.24
C GLY A 10 19.91 -30.45 -39.44
N ALA A 11 19.99 -29.29 -40.10
CA ALA A 11 20.22 -28.01 -39.45
C ALA A 11 18.92 -27.54 -38.82
N GLY A 12 18.78 -27.69 -37.51
CA GLY A 12 17.68 -27.12 -36.75
C GLY A 12 17.91 -25.60 -36.56
N LEU A 13 17.10 -24.79 -37.23
CA LEU A 13 16.99 -23.35 -36.94
C LEU A 13 16.23 -23.18 -35.63
N ALA A 14 16.94 -22.84 -34.58
CA ALA A 14 16.34 -22.36 -33.33
C ALA A 14 15.86 -20.92 -33.58
N ALA A 15 14.55 -20.73 -33.73
CA ALA A 15 13.95 -19.39 -33.71
C ALA A 15 14.03 -18.82 -32.29
N LEU A 16 14.91 -17.86 -32.06
CA LEU A 16 14.85 -17.02 -30.86
C LEU A 16 13.61 -16.12 -30.98
N ALA A 17 12.58 -16.44 -30.23
CA ALA A 17 11.47 -15.52 -30.02
C ALA A 17 11.98 -14.37 -29.11
N ILE A 18 12.31 -13.23 -29.71
CA ILE A 18 12.54 -11.98 -29.00
C ILE A 18 11.16 -11.54 -28.50
N ALA A 19 10.90 -11.72 -27.21
CA ALA A 19 9.75 -11.10 -26.57
C ALA A 19 9.95 -9.58 -26.66
N ALA A 20 9.15 -8.91 -27.50
CA ALA A 20 9.11 -7.46 -27.53
C ALA A 20 8.66 -7.00 -26.12
N PRO A 21 9.34 -6.00 -25.53
CA PRO A 21 8.82 -5.37 -24.32
C PRO A 21 7.41 -4.87 -24.65
N ALA A 22 6.43 -5.17 -23.79
CA ALA A 22 5.11 -4.60 -23.90
C ALA A 22 5.28 -3.08 -23.95
N ALA A 23 4.88 -2.46 -25.05
CA ALA A 23 4.90 -1.01 -25.16
C ALA A 23 4.06 -0.48 -23.99
N ALA A 24 4.67 0.31 -23.11
CA ALA A 24 3.93 1.11 -22.14
C ALA A 24 2.96 1.95 -22.96
N ASP A 25 1.67 1.83 -22.64
CA ASP A 25 0.61 2.60 -23.28
C ASP A 25 0.83 4.07 -22.90
N GLU A 26 1.48 4.87 -23.78
CA GLU A 26 1.87 6.26 -23.55
C GLU A 26 0.66 7.21 -23.38
N GLY A 27 -0.45 6.74 -22.86
CA GLY A 27 -1.69 7.48 -22.75
C GLY A 27 -2.51 7.26 -21.48
N ASN A 28 -2.08 6.43 -20.55
CA ASN A 28 -2.81 6.24 -19.30
C ASN A 28 -1.87 6.20 -18.09
N CYS A 29 -2.42 6.44 -16.89
CA CYS A 29 -1.71 6.35 -15.62
C CYS A 29 -2.25 5.18 -14.77
N ASN A 30 -2.35 4.02 -15.40
CA ASN A 30 -2.74 2.79 -14.72
C ASN A 30 -1.49 2.09 -14.18
N ALA A 31 -1.45 1.88 -12.90
CA ALA A 31 -0.33 1.21 -12.22
C ALA A 31 -0.85 0.43 -11.00
N SER A 32 -0.05 -0.48 -10.50
CA SER A 32 -0.33 -1.20 -9.26
C SER A 32 0.95 -1.58 -8.53
N ALA A 33 0.83 -1.77 -7.24
CA ALA A 33 1.87 -2.29 -6.37
C ALA A 33 1.24 -3.17 -5.28
N SER A 34 1.99 -4.13 -4.76
CA SER A 34 1.51 -5.01 -3.69
C SER A 34 2.61 -5.33 -2.69
N THR A 35 2.23 -5.53 -1.44
CA THR A 35 3.11 -5.99 -0.36
C THR A 35 2.35 -6.86 0.63
N ALA A 36 3.06 -7.69 1.41
CA ALA A 36 2.44 -8.42 2.50
C ALA A 36 2.25 -7.51 3.72
N TRP A 37 1.11 -7.63 4.39
CA TRP A 37 0.92 -7.01 5.71
C TRP A 37 1.36 -7.99 6.80
N THR A 38 2.67 -8.03 7.03
CA THR A 38 3.30 -9.05 7.90
C THR A 38 2.85 -9.00 9.34
N GLN A 39 2.49 -7.84 9.87
CA GLN A 39 1.98 -7.65 11.23
C GLN A 39 0.60 -8.29 11.42
N ALA A 40 -0.22 -8.31 10.36
CA ALA A 40 -1.54 -8.94 10.38
C ALA A 40 -1.48 -10.49 10.33
N GLY A 41 -0.31 -11.04 10.02
CA GLY A 41 -0.10 -12.47 9.92
C GLY A 41 -0.03 -12.98 8.48
N THR A 42 0.10 -14.30 8.35
CA THR A 42 0.27 -14.94 7.04
C THR A 42 -0.98 -14.79 6.18
N GLY A 43 -0.77 -14.32 4.94
CA GLY A 43 -1.82 -14.25 3.92
C GLY A 43 -2.56 -12.91 3.83
N TYR A 44 -2.35 -11.97 4.76
CA TYR A 44 -2.83 -10.61 4.56
C TYR A 44 -1.95 -9.86 3.55
N GLY A 45 -2.60 -9.18 2.59
CA GLY A 45 -1.95 -8.38 1.57
C GLY A 45 -2.44 -6.95 1.57
N ILE A 46 -1.56 -6.03 1.17
CA ILE A 46 -1.91 -4.64 0.86
C ILE A 46 -1.62 -4.44 -0.61
N GLU A 47 -2.60 -3.94 -1.35
CA GLU A 47 -2.44 -3.59 -2.76
C GLU A 47 -2.83 -2.14 -2.97
N ALA A 48 -2.04 -1.43 -3.79
CA ALA A 48 -2.35 -0.09 -4.26
C ALA A 48 -2.51 -0.09 -5.77
N PHE A 49 -3.38 0.77 -6.27
CA PHE A 49 -3.65 0.91 -7.69
C PHE A 49 -3.82 2.38 -8.08
N SER A 50 -3.62 2.68 -9.35
CA SER A 50 -4.06 3.91 -9.98
C SER A 50 -4.86 3.60 -11.24
N HIS A 51 -5.84 4.45 -11.52
CA HIS A 51 -6.63 4.39 -12.75
C HIS A 51 -6.95 5.78 -13.26
N GLY A 52 -6.54 6.10 -14.48
CA GLY A 52 -6.81 7.38 -15.11
C GLY A 52 -6.17 7.55 -16.47
N LYS A 53 -6.70 8.46 -17.28
CA LYS A 53 -6.13 8.80 -18.58
C LYS A 53 -4.83 9.60 -18.44
N THR A 54 -4.69 10.38 -17.40
CA THR A 54 -3.48 11.12 -17.04
C THR A 54 -3.18 10.89 -15.57
N CYS A 55 -1.93 11.02 -15.14
CA CYS A 55 -1.59 10.85 -13.73
C CYS A 55 -2.21 11.93 -12.85
N ARG A 56 -2.38 13.14 -13.37
CA ARG A 56 -3.05 14.23 -12.67
C ARG A 56 -4.51 13.93 -12.35
N ASP A 57 -5.23 13.31 -13.30
CA ASP A 57 -6.67 13.04 -13.18
C ASP A 57 -6.95 11.62 -12.70
N ALA A 58 -5.90 10.86 -12.36
CA ALA A 58 -6.05 9.51 -11.88
C ALA A 58 -6.68 9.47 -10.48
N VAL A 59 -7.41 8.40 -10.22
CA VAL A 59 -7.77 7.96 -8.88
C VAL A 59 -6.74 6.92 -8.46
N ILE A 60 -6.19 7.09 -7.29
CA ILE A 60 -5.39 6.07 -6.62
C ILE A 60 -6.18 5.46 -5.48
N GLY A 61 -5.94 4.20 -5.19
CA GLY A 61 -6.56 3.53 -4.05
C GLY A 61 -5.65 2.49 -3.46
N LEU A 62 -5.97 2.11 -2.25
CA LEU A 62 -5.39 0.95 -1.59
C LEU A 62 -6.49 0.06 -1.04
N TYR A 63 -6.24 -1.23 -1.00
CA TYR A 63 -7.11 -2.19 -0.35
C TYR A 63 -6.31 -3.26 0.38
N VAL A 64 -6.94 -3.85 1.39
CA VAL A 64 -6.38 -4.96 2.17
C VAL A 64 -7.18 -6.21 1.88
N THR A 65 -6.48 -7.30 1.56
CA THR A 65 -7.06 -8.64 1.40
C THR A 65 -6.73 -9.51 2.60
N ALA A 66 -7.74 -10.23 3.09
CA ALA A 66 -7.58 -11.27 4.08
C ALA A 66 -7.04 -12.59 3.44
N PRO A 67 -6.59 -13.57 4.24
CA PRO A 67 -6.02 -14.82 3.73
C PRO A 67 -6.94 -15.66 2.81
N ASP A 68 -8.24 -15.47 2.92
CA ASP A 68 -9.26 -16.11 2.06
C ASP A 68 -9.55 -15.36 0.77
N GLY A 69 -8.83 -14.24 0.52
CA GLY A 69 -8.98 -13.38 -0.65
C GLY A 69 -10.10 -12.34 -0.54
N VAL A 70 -10.80 -12.26 0.59
CA VAL A 70 -11.83 -11.23 0.82
C VAL A 70 -11.17 -9.88 1.03
N VAL A 71 -11.68 -8.83 0.34
CA VAL A 71 -11.27 -7.45 0.59
C VAL A 71 -11.94 -6.97 1.88
N VAL A 72 -11.12 -6.66 2.89
CA VAL A 72 -11.56 -6.24 4.23
C VAL A 72 -11.43 -4.73 4.47
N PHE A 73 -10.77 -4.04 3.55
CA PHE A 73 -10.62 -2.58 3.57
C PHE A 73 -10.36 -2.05 2.16
N VAL A 74 -10.90 -0.89 1.83
CA VAL A 74 -10.59 -0.15 0.61
C VAL A 74 -10.73 1.34 0.85
N GLU A 75 -9.82 2.12 0.29
CA GLU A 75 -9.90 3.57 0.26
C GLU A 75 -9.35 4.12 -1.06
N ALA A 76 -9.83 5.29 -1.49
CA ALA A 76 -9.43 5.89 -2.76
C ALA A 76 -9.37 7.42 -2.67
N PHE A 77 -8.44 8.01 -3.43
CA PHE A 77 -8.14 9.44 -3.44
C PHE A 77 -7.87 9.94 -4.85
N PRO A 78 -8.16 11.21 -5.16
CA PRO A 78 -7.59 11.84 -6.35
C PRO A 78 -6.06 11.92 -6.24
N ALA A 79 -5.33 11.44 -7.25
CA ALA A 79 -3.86 11.42 -7.23
C ALA A 79 -3.24 12.81 -7.00
N MET A 80 -3.86 13.87 -7.52
CA MET A 80 -3.40 15.25 -7.33
C MET A 80 -3.55 15.80 -5.91
N GLN A 81 -4.29 15.12 -5.03
CA GLN A 81 -4.48 15.50 -3.64
C GLN A 81 -3.57 14.75 -2.66
N MET A 82 -2.72 13.87 -3.18
CA MET A 82 -1.84 13.04 -2.39
C MET A 82 -0.38 13.46 -2.56
N MET A 83 0.31 13.70 -1.47
CA MET A 83 1.71 14.14 -1.44
C MET A 83 2.63 13.25 -2.31
N LEU A 84 2.45 11.95 -2.25
CA LEU A 84 3.29 10.99 -2.96
C LEU A 84 3.04 10.95 -4.48
N THR A 85 1.88 11.38 -4.95
CA THR A 85 1.49 11.23 -6.36
C THR A 85 1.22 12.55 -7.09
N VAL A 86 1.18 13.68 -6.39
CA VAL A 86 0.87 15.02 -6.98
C VAL A 86 1.82 15.44 -8.10
N SER A 87 3.07 15.00 -8.08
CA SER A 87 4.10 15.34 -9.06
C SER A 87 4.37 14.26 -10.11
N VAL A 88 3.70 13.11 -10.01
CA VAL A 88 3.89 11.97 -10.91
C VAL A 88 3.43 12.29 -12.33
N GLN A 89 4.26 11.95 -13.33
CA GLN A 89 4.03 12.30 -14.72
C GLN A 89 3.63 11.12 -15.62
N ASN A 90 3.96 9.89 -15.22
CA ASN A 90 3.76 8.68 -16.02
C ASN A 90 3.48 7.44 -15.16
N ALA A 91 3.08 6.33 -15.79
CA ALA A 91 2.71 5.10 -15.11
C ALA A 91 3.87 4.43 -14.34
N ASP A 92 5.11 4.55 -14.84
CA ASP A 92 6.28 3.98 -14.16
C ASP A 92 6.60 4.71 -12.85
N GLU A 93 6.52 6.04 -12.86
CA GLU A 93 6.64 6.85 -11.65
C GLU A 93 5.49 6.58 -10.68
N MET A 94 4.26 6.42 -11.21
CA MET A 94 3.10 6.07 -10.41
C MET A 94 3.28 4.72 -9.72
N SER A 95 3.77 3.70 -10.43
CA SER A 95 4.04 2.39 -9.84
C SER A 95 5.03 2.46 -8.68
N LYS A 96 6.08 3.28 -8.80
CA LYS A 96 7.04 3.51 -7.71
C LYS A 96 6.41 4.23 -6.52
N ALA A 97 5.64 5.29 -6.78
CA ALA A 97 4.95 6.04 -5.74
C ALA A 97 3.93 5.17 -4.98
N LEU A 98 3.19 4.30 -5.69
CA LEU A 98 2.27 3.34 -5.07
C LEU A 98 3.01 2.31 -4.22
N ALA A 99 4.16 1.78 -4.69
CA ALA A 99 4.97 0.85 -3.91
C ALA A 99 5.52 1.51 -2.62
N GLU A 100 5.97 2.77 -2.71
CA GLU A 100 6.40 3.55 -1.55
C GLU A 100 5.25 3.79 -0.58
N TRP A 101 4.07 4.10 -1.10
CA TRP A 101 2.88 4.40 -0.30
C TRP A 101 2.44 3.24 0.60
N ILE A 102 2.52 2.00 0.11
CA ILE A 102 2.05 0.83 0.86
C ILE A 102 3.15 0.07 1.59
N THR A 103 4.43 0.48 1.44
CA THR A 103 5.52 -0.20 2.15
C THR A 103 5.39 0.01 3.65
N GLN A 104 5.48 -1.08 4.39
CA GLN A 104 5.50 -1.07 5.85
C GLN A 104 6.93 -1.25 6.41
N GLU A 105 7.89 -1.36 5.50
CA GLU A 105 9.31 -1.47 5.85
C GLU A 105 9.79 -0.14 6.43
N GLY A 106 10.19 0.00 7.58
CA GLY A 106 10.57 1.27 8.22
C GLY A 106 9.42 2.09 8.83
N ALA A 107 8.16 1.65 8.71
CA ALA A 107 7.07 2.27 9.46
C ALA A 107 7.32 2.17 10.97
N THR A 108 7.17 3.29 11.69
CA THR A 108 7.34 3.35 13.14
C THR A 108 6.11 2.85 13.89
N LEU A 109 4.92 3.03 13.31
CA LEU A 109 3.65 2.57 13.86
C LEU A 109 3.23 1.29 13.13
N LYS A 110 3.38 0.15 13.77
CA LYS A 110 3.06 -1.18 13.21
C LYS A 110 2.02 -1.94 14.02
N MET A 111 1.94 -1.66 15.31
CA MET A 111 1.00 -2.24 16.25
C MET A 111 0.30 -1.13 17.00
N THR A 112 -0.90 -1.37 17.50
CA THR A 112 -1.60 -0.36 18.29
C THR A 112 -0.83 0.06 19.56
N SER A 113 0.03 -0.81 20.10
CA SER A 113 0.92 -0.46 21.21
C SER A 113 1.99 0.59 20.87
N ASP A 114 2.28 0.81 19.57
CA ASP A 114 3.22 1.85 19.11
C ASP A 114 2.56 3.25 19.08
N LEU A 115 1.23 3.32 19.15
CA LEU A 115 0.50 4.58 19.21
C LEU A 115 0.87 5.34 20.50
N PRO A 116 0.85 6.68 20.48
CA PRO A 116 1.10 7.47 21.68
C PRO A 116 0.05 7.19 22.76
N GLU A 117 0.46 7.18 24.01
CA GLU A 117 -0.48 7.10 25.12
C GLU A 117 -1.28 8.41 25.25
N TRP A 118 -2.58 8.30 25.48
CA TRP A 118 -3.39 9.45 25.83
C TRP A 118 -3.39 9.59 27.36
N ALA A 119 -2.42 10.36 27.86
CA ALA A 119 -2.23 10.52 29.29
C ALA A 119 -3.32 11.40 29.95
N PRO A 120 -3.64 11.19 31.24
CA PRO A 120 -4.62 12.00 31.94
C PRO A 120 -4.26 13.50 31.88
N GLY A 121 -5.25 14.32 31.53
CA GLY A 121 -5.10 15.78 31.44
C GLY A 121 -4.51 16.30 30.13
N GLN A 122 -4.15 15.42 29.20
CA GLN A 122 -3.81 15.83 27.83
C GLN A 122 -5.08 16.02 26.99
N GLU A 123 -5.09 17.02 26.12
CA GLU A 123 -6.18 17.22 25.16
C GLU A 123 -6.16 16.15 24.07
N LEU A 124 -4.97 15.79 23.57
CA LEU A 124 -4.73 14.75 22.57
C LEU A 124 -3.45 13.96 22.92
N PRO A 125 -3.35 12.70 22.51
CA PRO A 125 -2.10 11.95 22.58
C PRO A 125 -1.04 12.57 21.65
N MET A 126 0.24 12.54 22.05
CA MET A 126 1.33 13.18 21.33
C MET A 126 2.31 12.13 20.79
N LEU A 127 2.60 12.15 19.49
CA LEU A 127 3.66 11.37 18.85
C LEU A 127 4.83 12.31 18.53
N GLY A 128 5.83 12.36 19.40
CA GLY A 128 6.87 13.39 19.35
C GLY A 128 6.26 14.78 19.56
N ASP A 129 6.51 15.70 18.64
CA ASP A 129 6.00 17.08 18.69
C ASP A 129 4.61 17.24 18.05
N PHE A 130 4.03 16.18 17.50
CA PHE A 130 2.77 16.24 16.76
C PHE A 130 1.64 15.52 17.49
N ALA A 131 0.46 16.13 17.49
CA ALA A 131 -0.73 15.49 18.02
C ALA A 131 -1.18 14.33 17.12
N PHE A 132 -1.50 13.20 17.75
CA PHE A 132 -2.28 12.16 17.12
C PHE A 132 -3.76 12.46 17.41
N MET A 133 -4.59 12.57 16.39
CA MET A 133 -6.02 12.82 16.52
C MET A 133 -6.77 11.48 16.45
N PRO A 134 -7.23 10.94 17.61
CA PRO A 134 -8.07 9.74 17.58
C PRO A 134 -9.35 9.97 16.77
N ALA A 135 -9.88 8.90 16.17
CA ALA A 135 -11.17 8.96 15.49
C ALA A 135 -12.28 9.35 16.51
N GLU A 136 -13.32 10.03 16.04
CA GLU A 136 -14.38 10.61 16.88
C GLU A 136 -15.09 9.59 17.82
N ALA A 137 -15.01 8.31 17.48
CA ALA A 137 -15.57 7.24 18.29
C ALA A 137 -14.83 6.97 19.62
N TYR A 138 -13.62 7.54 19.79
CA TYR A 138 -12.76 7.26 20.93
C TYR A 138 -12.70 8.43 21.91
N ASP A 139 -12.85 8.11 23.18
CA ASP A 139 -12.34 8.87 24.31
C ASP A 139 -10.98 8.32 24.76
N ALA A 140 -10.36 8.96 25.77
CA ALA A 140 -9.04 8.56 26.24
C ALA A 140 -9.01 7.14 26.81
N GLU A 141 -10.10 6.69 27.44
CA GLU A 141 -10.18 5.35 28.02
C GLU A 141 -10.25 4.28 26.92
N SER A 142 -11.21 4.39 26.02
CA SER A 142 -11.42 3.43 24.91
C SER A 142 -10.24 3.40 23.93
N TYR A 143 -9.62 4.54 23.63
CA TYR A 143 -8.40 4.62 22.84
C TYR A 143 -7.25 3.84 23.49
N ASN A 144 -6.98 4.07 24.77
CA ASN A 144 -5.91 3.38 25.49
C ASN A 144 -6.18 1.88 25.64
N VAL A 145 -7.44 1.45 25.71
CA VAL A 145 -7.80 0.03 25.68
C VAL A 145 -7.37 -0.59 24.34
N VAL A 146 -7.76 0.00 23.21
CA VAL A 146 -7.35 -0.50 21.88
C VAL A 146 -5.83 -0.49 21.72
N ARG A 147 -5.17 0.58 22.21
CA ARG A 147 -3.71 0.67 22.22
C ARG A 147 -3.06 -0.51 22.94
N ALA A 148 -3.61 -0.88 24.12
CA ALA A 148 -3.07 -1.97 24.94
C ALA A 148 -3.30 -3.38 24.36
N GLU A 149 -4.24 -3.55 23.42
CA GLU A 149 -4.53 -4.83 22.80
C GLU A 149 -3.43 -5.31 21.83
N ASN A 150 -2.49 -4.44 21.48
CA ASN A 150 -1.34 -4.75 20.62
C ASN A 150 -1.76 -5.40 19.27
N ARG A 151 -2.73 -4.80 18.59
CA ARG A 151 -3.27 -5.26 17.31
C ARG A 151 -2.44 -4.74 16.13
N PRO A 152 -2.46 -5.43 14.98
CA PRO A 152 -1.85 -4.93 13.75
C PRO A 152 -2.40 -3.57 13.35
N LEU A 153 -1.49 -2.66 12.98
CA LEU A 153 -1.79 -1.29 12.57
C LEU A 153 -1.28 -1.06 11.14
N LEU A 154 -2.13 -0.51 10.30
CA LEU A 154 -1.78 -0.04 8.96
C LEU A 154 -1.87 1.48 8.96
N CYS A 155 -0.71 2.15 8.86
CA CYS A 155 -0.65 3.60 8.72
C CYS A 155 -0.15 3.95 7.31
N TYR A 156 -0.82 4.87 6.64
CA TYR A 156 -0.50 5.32 5.29
C TYR A 156 -0.74 6.83 5.15
N VAL A 157 0.06 7.47 4.31
CA VAL A 157 -0.11 8.90 4.02
C VAL A 157 -1.45 9.12 3.34
N GLN A 158 -2.23 10.07 3.85
CA GLN A 158 -3.43 10.59 3.20
C GLN A 158 -3.31 12.11 3.01
N GLY A 159 -3.73 12.60 1.84
CA GLY A 159 -3.62 14.04 1.56
C GLY A 159 -2.16 14.51 1.51
N MET A 160 -1.93 15.76 1.92
CA MET A 160 -0.64 16.43 1.82
C MET A 160 0.16 16.40 3.13
N GLU A 161 -0.49 16.31 4.28
CA GLU A 161 0.12 16.60 5.58
C GLU A 161 -0.36 15.66 6.70
N SER A 162 -0.85 14.48 6.36
CA SER A 162 -1.38 13.58 7.37
C SER A 162 -1.18 12.11 7.01
N MET A 163 -1.17 11.28 8.04
CA MET A 163 -1.13 9.83 7.95
C MET A 163 -2.33 9.25 8.69
N MET A 164 -3.17 8.50 7.97
CA MET A 164 -4.27 7.73 8.55
C MET A 164 -3.74 6.43 9.11
N CYS A 165 -4.24 6.02 10.27
CA CYS A 165 -3.96 4.72 10.88
C CYS A 165 -5.24 3.90 11.03
N GLN A 166 -5.17 2.66 10.57
CA GLN A 166 -6.25 1.66 10.59
C GLN A 166 -5.84 0.46 11.44
N VAL A 167 -6.77 -0.08 12.20
CA VAL A 167 -6.56 -1.26 13.06
C VAL A 167 -7.24 -2.47 12.47
N LEU A 168 -6.55 -3.62 12.45
CA LEU A 168 -7.18 -4.89 12.16
C LEU A 168 -7.88 -5.42 13.41
N ALA A 169 -9.21 -5.55 13.35
CA ALA A 169 -10.02 -6.16 14.39
C ALA A 169 -9.77 -7.66 14.50
N THR A 170 -10.06 -8.23 15.66
CA THR A 170 -10.00 -9.69 15.90
C THR A 170 -10.94 -10.46 14.95
N GLU A 171 -12.06 -9.83 14.58
CA GLU A 171 -13.07 -10.36 13.68
C GLU A 171 -12.66 -10.27 12.19
N GLY A 172 -11.49 -9.68 11.89
CA GLY A 172 -10.91 -9.63 10.54
C GLY A 172 -11.31 -8.42 9.69
N TYR A 173 -12.06 -7.45 10.21
CA TYR A 173 -12.31 -6.17 9.53
C TYR A 173 -11.30 -5.09 9.96
N VAL A 174 -11.18 -4.05 9.14
CA VAL A 174 -10.25 -2.93 9.38
C VAL A 174 -11.07 -1.67 9.67
N TYR A 175 -10.65 -0.89 10.68
CA TYR A 175 -11.34 0.32 11.10
C TYR A 175 -10.37 1.43 11.54
N PRO A 176 -10.73 2.74 11.39
CA PRO A 176 -9.85 3.84 11.72
C PRO A 176 -9.65 3.99 13.23
N ILE A 177 -8.40 4.21 13.65
CA ILE A 177 -8.07 4.58 15.02
C ILE A 177 -7.76 6.07 15.15
N GLY A 178 -7.29 6.72 14.10
CA GLY A 178 -6.98 8.14 14.12
C GLY A 178 -6.00 8.58 13.06
N VAL A 179 -5.63 9.85 13.13
CA VAL A 179 -4.79 10.55 12.17
C VAL A 179 -3.60 11.21 12.86
N GLN A 180 -2.40 10.98 12.34
CA GLN A 180 -1.20 11.74 12.67
C GLN A 180 -1.08 12.91 11.68
N THR A 181 -1.03 14.14 12.17
CA THR A 181 -0.72 15.30 11.33
C THR A 181 0.78 15.58 11.33
N PHE A 182 1.25 16.16 10.23
CA PHE A 182 2.61 16.67 10.11
C PHE A 182 2.56 18.18 9.85
N PRO A 183 3.55 18.98 10.29
CA PRO A 183 3.63 20.36 9.85
C PRO A 183 3.97 20.41 8.36
N GLY A 184 3.29 21.24 7.62
CA GLY A 184 3.61 21.57 6.22
C GLY A 184 4.86 22.42 6.09
#